data_9d3c8b95146acc50c9968674c3555dd9
#
_entry.id   9d3c8b95146acc50c9968674c3555dd9
#
_cell.length_a   1.000
_cell.length_b   1.000
_cell.length_c   1.000
_cell.angle_alpha   90.00
_cell.angle_beta   90.00
_cell.angle_gamma   90.00
#
_symmetry.space_group_name_H-M   'P 1'
#
loop_
_entity.id
_entity.type
_entity.pdbx_description
1 polymer ?
#
loop_
_entity_poly.entity_id
_entity_poly.type
_entity_poly.pdbx_seq_one_letter_code
_entity_poly.pdbx_strand_id
1 'polypeptide(L)'
;MAWFKRNTKGISTSTEDKKEAPDGVWNKCPNCKKALHYTEQVEHRYVCQYCDYHLRVGSKEYFEILFDNNAFTELFGNLTSGDPLNFIDSKPYTDRVIESYKKTGLKDAIRAAHGQIEGQDLVIACMDFNFIGGSMGSVVGEKIARSIDYSIKHKIPFLMISKSGGARMMEAAFSLMQMAKTSAKLALLSQAKIPYVSLLTDPTTGGVTASYAMLGDINIAEPGALIGFAGPRVIKETIKKDLPKGFQTSEFVLEHGFLDFIVDRRQMKAKLASFIKMMHQ
;
A
#
# COMPACT_ATOMS: atom_id res chain seq x y z
N MET A 1 -57.52 -6.08 30.12
CA MET A 1 -56.62 -5.24 30.99
C MET A 1 -55.37 -4.92 30.21
N ALA A 2 -55.28 -3.70 29.68
CA ALA A 2 -54.13 -3.23 28.87
C ALA A 2 -53.39 -2.20 29.71
N TRP A 3 -52.36 -2.62 30.39
CA TRP A 3 -51.49 -1.74 31.17
C TRP A 3 -50.10 -1.75 30.54
N PHE A 4 -49.58 -0.54 30.20
CA PHE A 4 -48.36 -0.13 29.56
C PHE A 4 -48.47 0.20 28.06
N LYS A 5 -48.97 1.40 27.76
CA LYS A 5 -48.57 2.12 26.55
C LYS A 5 -47.22 2.79 26.82
N ARG A 6 -46.16 2.29 26.19
CA ARG A 6 -44.86 2.93 26.15
C ARG A 6 -45.00 4.20 25.30
N ASN A 7 -44.92 5.38 25.92
CA ASN A 7 -44.79 6.66 25.23
C ASN A 7 -43.39 6.73 24.64
N THR A 8 -43.20 6.37 23.39
CA THR A 8 -42.00 6.63 22.61
C THR A 8 -42.01 8.07 22.08
N LYS A 9 -41.83 9.05 22.93
CA LYS A 9 -41.36 10.35 22.49
C LYS A 9 -39.85 10.23 22.37
N GLY A 10 -39.38 9.82 21.18
CA GLY A 10 -37.99 10.06 20.78
C GLY A 10 -37.76 11.56 20.71
N ILE A 11 -36.58 11.99 21.13
CA ILE A 11 -36.13 13.38 20.97
C ILE A 11 -36.05 13.60 19.45
N SER A 12 -37.04 14.31 18.88
CA SER A 12 -37.01 14.75 17.49
C SER A 12 -36.21 16.07 17.47
N THR A 13 -34.95 16.02 17.14
CA THR A 13 -34.17 17.18 16.72
C THR A 13 -34.62 17.56 15.32
N SER A 14 -34.98 18.83 15.10
CA SER A 14 -35.35 19.33 13.77
C SER A 14 -34.18 19.10 12.81
N THR A 15 -34.50 18.74 11.55
CA THR A 15 -33.48 18.46 10.52
C THR A 15 -32.62 19.71 10.20
N GLU A 16 -33.09 20.90 10.56
CA GLU A 16 -32.40 22.18 10.36
C GLU A 16 -31.24 22.43 11.33
N ASP A 17 -31.22 21.74 12.50
CA ASP A 17 -30.14 21.88 13.49
C ASP A 17 -29.02 20.85 13.33
N LYS A 18 -29.13 19.93 12.38
CA LYS A 18 -28.01 19.04 12.03
C LYS A 18 -27.03 19.81 11.16
N LYS A 19 -26.02 20.40 11.80
CA LYS A 19 -24.79 20.76 11.07
C LYS A 19 -24.22 19.46 10.51
N GLU A 20 -24.46 19.20 9.22
CA GLU A 20 -23.73 18.16 8.51
C GLU A 20 -22.25 18.51 8.60
N ALA A 21 -21.49 17.71 9.33
CA ALA A 21 -20.04 17.81 9.27
C ALA A 21 -19.63 17.56 7.81
N PRO A 22 -18.78 18.40 7.20
CA PRO A 22 -18.34 18.19 5.83
C PRO A 22 -17.86 16.75 5.67
N ASP A 23 -18.39 16.05 4.66
CA ASP A 23 -18.01 14.67 4.37
C ASP A 23 -16.48 14.59 4.18
N GLY A 24 -15.83 13.64 4.86
CA GLY A 24 -14.39 13.40 4.76
C GLY A 24 -13.52 14.07 5.83
N VAL A 25 -14.06 14.95 6.71
CA VAL A 25 -13.28 15.59 7.78
C VAL A 25 -13.04 14.67 8.97
N TRP A 26 -13.95 13.73 9.24
CA TRP A 26 -13.86 12.80 10.36
C TRP A 26 -13.88 11.36 9.90
N ASN A 27 -12.90 10.57 10.36
CA ASN A 27 -12.83 9.13 10.14
C ASN A 27 -12.80 8.38 11.46
N LYS A 28 -13.30 7.14 11.49
CA LYS A 28 -13.17 6.26 12.66
C LYS A 28 -11.95 5.38 12.51
N CYS A 29 -11.12 5.31 13.56
CA CYS A 29 -10.03 4.34 13.60
C CYS A 29 -10.60 2.91 13.50
N PRO A 30 -10.12 2.08 12.56
CA PRO A 30 -10.60 0.70 12.40
C PRO A 30 -10.35 -0.17 13.64
N ASN A 31 -9.30 0.13 14.41
CA ASN A 31 -8.91 -0.61 15.61
C ASN A 31 -9.67 -0.13 16.86
N CYS A 32 -9.42 1.07 17.36
CA CYS A 32 -9.99 1.56 18.62
C CYS A 32 -11.36 2.25 18.47
N LYS A 33 -11.87 2.42 17.25
CA LYS A 33 -13.16 3.05 16.91
C LYS A 33 -13.31 4.52 17.27
N LYS A 34 -12.29 5.17 17.82
CA LYS A 34 -12.29 6.61 18.12
C LYS A 34 -12.35 7.43 16.83
N ALA A 35 -13.02 8.58 16.89
CA ALA A 35 -13.06 9.52 15.79
C ALA A 35 -11.72 10.25 15.65
N LEU A 36 -11.24 10.42 14.42
CA LEU A 36 -9.99 11.07 14.06
C LEU A 36 -10.30 12.21 13.10
N HIS A 37 -9.84 13.41 13.41
CA HIS A 37 -9.94 14.53 12.48
C HIS A 37 -8.86 14.43 11.40
N TYR A 38 -9.15 14.84 10.16
CA TYR A 38 -8.21 14.69 9.04
C TYR A 38 -6.88 15.43 9.29
N THR A 39 -6.91 16.64 9.85
CA THR A 39 -5.69 17.39 10.16
C THR A 39 -4.82 16.66 11.19
N GLU A 40 -5.42 16.09 12.24
CA GLU A 40 -4.70 15.27 13.22
C GLU A 40 -4.08 14.03 12.58
N GLN A 41 -4.80 13.39 11.63
CA GLN A 41 -4.24 12.25 10.90
C GLN A 41 -2.99 12.64 10.11
N VAL A 42 -3.00 13.78 9.42
CA VAL A 42 -1.84 14.29 8.67
C VAL A 42 -0.67 14.60 9.60
N GLU A 43 -0.91 15.33 10.70
CA GLU A 43 0.11 15.67 11.71
C GLU A 43 0.77 14.42 12.32
N HIS A 44 -0.03 13.39 12.60
CA HIS A 44 0.44 12.10 13.11
C HIS A 44 0.87 11.11 12.03
N ARG A 45 1.09 11.55 10.79
CA ARG A 45 1.50 10.70 9.66
C ARG A 45 0.55 9.53 9.42
N TYR A 46 -0.76 9.76 9.62
CA TYR A 46 -1.82 8.76 9.48
C TYR A 46 -1.65 7.57 10.43
N VAL A 47 -1.07 7.78 11.60
CA VAL A 47 -1.04 6.85 12.72
C VAL A 47 -2.04 7.31 13.77
N CYS A 48 -2.88 6.41 14.27
CA CYS A 48 -3.90 6.75 15.26
C CYS A 48 -3.26 7.20 16.57
N GLN A 49 -3.49 8.43 16.99
CA GLN A 49 -2.96 9.00 18.22
C GLN A 49 -3.42 8.29 19.53
N TYR A 50 -4.47 7.44 19.44
CA TYR A 50 -5.05 6.77 20.61
C TYR A 50 -4.60 5.31 20.78
N CYS A 51 -4.16 4.64 19.70
CA CYS A 51 -3.82 3.22 19.75
C CYS A 51 -2.70 2.82 18.80
N ASP A 52 -2.00 3.78 18.23
CA ASP A 52 -0.87 3.60 17.30
C ASP A 52 -1.18 2.73 16.06
N TYR A 53 -2.47 2.54 15.76
CA TYR A 53 -2.86 1.82 14.55
C TYR A 53 -2.47 2.61 13.31
N HIS A 54 -1.73 1.98 12.39
CA HIS A 54 -1.33 2.55 11.11
C HIS A 54 -2.52 2.51 10.13
N LEU A 55 -3.12 3.66 9.84
CA LEU A 55 -4.21 3.77 8.88
C LEU A 55 -3.71 3.42 7.47
N ARG A 56 -4.57 2.80 6.67
CA ARG A 56 -4.24 2.53 5.26
C ARG A 56 -4.21 3.84 4.48
N VAL A 57 -3.07 4.14 3.88
CA VAL A 57 -2.84 5.32 3.04
C VAL A 57 -2.36 4.88 1.66
N GLY A 58 -2.44 5.76 0.67
CA GLY A 58 -2.01 5.49 -0.70
C GLY A 58 -0.65 6.13 -1.04
N SER A 59 -0.31 6.11 -2.32
CA SER A 59 0.94 6.67 -2.84
C SER A 59 1.04 8.17 -2.59
N LYS A 60 -0.08 8.90 -2.62
CA LYS A 60 -0.11 10.34 -2.36
C LYS A 60 0.46 10.66 -0.98
N GLU A 61 -0.09 10.03 0.05
CA GLU A 61 0.31 10.25 1.44
C GLU A 61 1.75 9.80 1.70
N TYR A 62 2.20 8.68 1.11
CA TYR A 62 3.60 8.27 1.24
C TYR A 62 4.56 9.25 0.58
N PHE A 63 4.23 9.82 -0.58
CA PHE A 63 5.07 10.84 -1.22
C PHE A 63 5.12 12.12 -0.37
N GLU A 64 3.99 12.56 0.21
CA GLU A 64 3.94 13.71 1.13
C GLU A 64 4.76 13.49 2.40
N ILE A 65 4.81 12.26 2.93
CA ILE A 65 5.57 11.91 4.13
C ILE A 65 7.08 11.84 3.85
N LEU A 66 7.47 11.26 2.70
CA LEU A 66 8.84 10.89 2.44
C LEU A 66 9.62 11.96 1.68
N PHE A 67 9.05 12.56 0.64
CA PHE A 67 9.76 13.55 -0.15
C PHE A 67 9.88 14.89 0.57
N ASP A 68 11.01 15.54 0.38
CA ASP A 68 11.28 16.85 0.94
C ASP A 68 10.36 17.90 0.31
N ASN A 69 9.70 18.71 1.16
CA ASN A 69 8.78 19.76 0.73
C ASN A 69 7.65 19.29 -0.21
N ASN A 70 7.37 17.97 -0.21
CA ASN A 70 6.44 17.34 -1.17
C ASN A 70 6.83 17.59 -2.63
N ALA A 71 8.13 17.77 -2.90
CA ALA A 71 8.69 18.05 -4.22
C ALA A 71 9.17 16.76 -4.89
N PHE A 72 8.49 16.34 -5.94
CA PHE A 72 8.84 15.16 -6.73
C PHE A 72 8.40 15.26 -8.18
N THR A 73 9.03 14.48 -9.04
CA THR A 73 8.61 14.29 -10.43
C THR A 73 7.97 12.93 -10.58
N GLU A 74 6.71 12.88 -11.01
CA GLU A 74 6.03 11.62 -11.28
C GLU A 74 6.61 10.95 -12.53
N LEU A 75 6.93 9.66 -12.41
CA LEU A 75 7.50 8.85 -13.49
C LEU A 75 6.43 7.94 -14.09
N PHE A 76 6.42 7.81 -15.42
CA PHE A 76 5.57 6.87 -16.16
C PHE A 76 4.08 7.01 -15.89
N GLY A 77 3.62 8.22 -15.58
CA GLY A 77 2.21 8.52 -15.27
C GLY A 77 1.23 8.29 -16.42
N ASN A 78 1.72 8.09 -17.66
CA ASN A 78 0.91 7.85 -18.84
C ASN A 78 0.50 6.38 -19.05
N LEU A 79 1.10 5.42 -18.32
CA LEU A 79 0.79 4.01 -18.48
C LEU A 79 -0.57 3.67 -17.88
N THR A 80 -1.40 2.96 -18.67
CA THR A 80 -2.74 2.50 -18.28
C THR A 80 -2.92 1.03 -18.62
N SER A 81 -3.73 0.31 -17.82
CA SER A 81 -4.08 -1.07 -18.11
C SER A 81 -4.91 -1.19 -19.41
N GLY A 82 -4.53 -2.17 -20.25
CA GLY A 82 -5.36 -2.66 -21.32
C GLY A 82 -6.05 -3.98 -20.93
N ASP A 83 -6.90 -4.48 -21.82
CA ASP A 83 -7.55 -5.79 -21.65
C ASP A 83 -7.22 -6.69 -22.85
N PRO A 84 -6.01 -7.29 -22.89
CA PRO A 84 -5.61 -8.13 -24.03
C PRO A 84 -6.37 -9.46 -24.09
N LEU A 85 -7.08 -9.83 -23.01
CA LEU A 85 -7.81 -11.10 -22.91
C LEU A 85 -9.31 -10.94 -23.15
N ASN A 86 -9.82 -9.71 -23.24
CA ASN A 86 -11.27 -9.40 -23.23
C ASN A 86 -11.96 -10.11 -22.07
N PHE A 87 -11.36 -9.98 -20.85
CA PHE A 87 -11.80 -10.71 -19.68
C PHE A 87 -13.15 -10.22 -19.17
N ILE A 88 -14.07 -11.16 -18.98
CA ILE A 88 -15.42 -10.92 -18.43
C ILE A 88 -15.69 -11.99 -17.37
N ASP A 89 -16.04 -11.55 -16.14
CA ASP A 89 -16.63 -12.40 -15.11
C ASP A 89 -18.06 -11.89 -14.81
N SER A 90 -18.31 -11.24 -13.69
CA SER A 90 -19.56 -10.56 -13.39
C SER A 90 -19.73 -9.25 -14.18
N LYS A 91 -18.64 -8.67 -14.69
CA LYS A 91 -18.58 -7.51 -15.58
C LYS A 91 -17.24 -7.46 -16.33
N PRO A 92 -17.16 -6.72 -17.47
CA PRO A 92 -15.93 -6.55 -18.21
C PRO A 92 -14.80 -5.96 -17.36
N TYR A 93 -13.56 -6.40 -17.62
CA TYR A 93 -12.38 -5.86 -16.93
C TYR A 93 -12.16 -4.38 -17.20
N THR A 94 -12.40 -3.95 -18.42
CA THR A 94 -12.37 -2.54 -18.84
C THR A 94 -13.25 -1.65 -17.96
N ASP A 95 -14.46 -2.11 -17.61
CA ASP A 95 -15.38 -1.37 -16.77
C ASP A 95 -14.84 -1.23 -15.34
N ARG A 96 -14.20 -2.29 -14.81
CA ARG A 96 -13.54 -2.24 -13.50
C ARG A 96 -12.41 -1.21 -13.47
N VAL A 97 -11.61 -1.13 -14.53
CA VAL A 97 -10.53 -0.14 -14.67
C VAL A 97 -11.10 1.28 -14.68
N ILE A 98 -12.14 1.52 -15.50
CA ILE A 98 -12.81 2.83 -15.60
C ILE A 98 -13.42 3.25 -14.26
N GLU A 99 -14.13 2.35 -13.58
CA GLU A 99 -14.71 2.63 -12.26
C GLU A 99 -13.63 2.94 -11.21
N SER A 100 -12.54 2.16 -11.20
CA SER A 100 -11.43 2.40 -10.28
C SER A 100 -10.77 3.74 -10.55
N TYR A 101 -10.57 4.12 -11.82
CA TYR A 101 -10.08 5.43 -12.21
C TYR A 101 -11.00 6.56 -11.73
N LYS A 102 -12.32 6.44 -11.99
CA LYS A 102 -13.31 7.45 -11.54
C LYS A 102 -13.31 7.61 -10.01
N LYS A 103 -13.13 6.52 -9.27
CA LYS A 103 -13.14 6.52 -7.81
C LYS A 103 -11.85 7.08 -7.21
N THR A 104 -10.70 6.80 -7.81
CA THR A 104 -9.39 7.05 -7.20
C THR A 104 -8.58 8.15 -7.88
N GLY A 105 -8.89 8.48 -9.14
CA GLY A 105 -8.05 9.32 -9.99
C GLY A 105 -6.77 8.63 -10.50
N LEU A 106 -6.53 7.37 -10.10
CA LEU A 106 -5.33 6.62 -10.42
C LEU A 106 -5.51 5.87 -11.75
N LYS A 107 -4.47 5.83 -12.57
CA LYS A 107 -4.46 5.08 -13.83
C LYS A 107 -4.18 3.58 -13.65
N ASP A 108 -3.53 3.19 -12.56
CA ASP A 108 -3.32 1.81 -12.13
C ASP A 108 -2.96 1.75 -10.64
N ALA A 109 -2.79 0.55 -10.09
CA ALA A 109 -2.53 0.26 -8.68
C ALA A 109 -1.12 0.65 -8.20
N ILE A 110 -0.38 1.48 -8.94
CA ILE A 110 0.95 1.94 -8.57
C ILE A 110 1.24 3.33 -9.14
N ARG A 111 1.94 4.16 -8.36
CA ARG A 111 2.60 5.37 -8.82
C ARG A 111 4.11 5.26 -8.59
N ALA A 112 4.88 5.89 -9.47
CA ALA A 112 6.33 5.99 -9.33
C ALA A 112 6.74 7.46 -9.40
N ALA A 113 7.72 7.85 -8.59
CA ALA A 113 8.21 9.21 -8.54
C ALA A 113 9.71 9.26 -8.20
N HIS A 114 10.38 10.33 -8.62
CA HIS A 114 11.73 10.70 -8.22
C HIS A 114 11.67 12.02 -7.46
N GLY A 115 12.34 12.08 -6.33
CA GLY A 115 12.48 13.26 -5.47
C GLY A 115 13.58 13.06 -4.45
N GLN A 116 13.66 13.94 -3.47
CA GLN A 116 14.68 13.88 -2.43
C GLN A 116 14.07 13.50 -1.06
N ILE A 117 14.85 12.76 -0.28
CA ILE A 117 14.59 12.43 1.12
C ILE A 117 15.81 12.89 1.96
N GLU A 118 15.60 13.89 2.82
CA GLU A 118 16.69 14.54 3.57
C GLU A 118 17.91 14.91 2.68
N GLY A 119 17.60 15.50 1.51
CA GLY A 119 18.58 15.95 0.53
C GLY A 119 19.22 14.88 -0.34
N GLN A 120 18.81 13.60 -0.22
CA GLN A 120 19.30 12.48 -1.01
C GLN A 120 18.29 12.09 -2.08
N ASP A 121 18.74 11.89 -3.32
CA ASP A 121 17.88 11.44 -4.40
C ASP A 121 17.36 10.03 -4.13
N LEU A 122 16.07 9.82 -4.42
CA LEU A 122 15.38 8.55 -4.23
C LEU A 122 14.31 8.35 -5.30
N VAL A 123 14.26 7.15 -5.85
CA VAL A 123 13.15 6.69 -6.67
C VAL A 123 12.20 5.86 -5.81
N ILE A 124 10.93 6.25 -5.74
CA ILE A 124 9.90 5.52 -5.02
C ILE A 124 8.87 4.98 -6.00
N ALA A 125 8.58 3.67 -5.91
CA ALA A 125 7.38 3.08 -6.50
C ALA A 125 6.45 2.65 -5.36
N CYS A 126 5.22 3.17 -5.34
CA CYS A 126 4.26 2.95 -4.26
C CYS A 126 2.93 2.41 -4.79
N MET A 127 2.49 1.30 -4.24
CA MET A 127 1.21 0.68 -4.61
C MET A 127 0.03 1.31 -3.89
N ASP A 128 -1.11 1.32 -4.59
CA ASP A 128 -2.39 1.85 -4.11
C ASP A 128 -3.45 0.76 -4.02
N PHE A 129 -3.84 0.39 -2.81
CA PHE A 129 -4.83 -0.68 -2.57
C PHE A 129 -6.23 -0.33 -3.08
N ASN A 130 -6.56 0.95 -3.16
CA ASN A 130 -7.87 1.42 -3.60
C ASN A 130 -8.13 1.18 -5.09
N PHE A 131 -7.09 0.95 -5.89
CA PHE A 131 -7.22 0.56 -7.29
C PHE A 131 -7.19 -0.97 -7.41
N ILE A 132 -8.35 -1.57 -7.59
CA ILE A 132 -8.55 -3.04 -7.75
C ILE A 132 -7.78 -3.85 -6.70
N GLY A 133 -7.89 -3.48 -5.41
CA GLY A 133 -7.22 -4.18 -4.30
C GLY A 133 -5.69 -4.13 -4.36
N GLY A 134 -5.09 -3.13 -5.00
CA GLY A 134 -3.64 -3.07 -5.17
C GLY A 134 -3.08 -4.21 -6.02
N SER A 135 -3.90 -4.87 -6.83
CA SER A 135 -3.48 -6.07 -7.54
C SER A 135 -2.41 -5.80 -8.59
N MET A 136 -1.39 -6.66 -8.62
CA MET A 136 -0.30 -6.59 -9.59
C MET A 136 -0.78 -7.04 -10.97
N GLY A 137 -0.93 -6.11 -11.90
CA GLY A 137 -1.14 -6.32 -13.33
C GLY A 137 0.10 -5.94 -14.14
N SER A 138 -0.04 -6.00 -15.47
CA SER A 138 1.02 -5.68 -16.42
C SER A 138 1.60 -4.28 -16.24
N VAL A 139 0.76 -3.28 -15.96
CA VAL A 139 1.19 -1.90 -15.73
C VAL A 139 1.97 -1.77 -14.42
N VAL A 140 1.58 -2.49 -13.37
CA VAL A 140 2.33 -2.50 -12.10
C VAL A 140 3.75 -3.01 -12.35
N GLY A 141 3.88 -4.17 -12.98
CA GLY A 141 5.20 -4.73 -13.29
C GLY A 141 6.02 -3.87 -14.25
N GLU A 142 5.38 -3.23 -15.22
CA GLU A 142 6.06 -2.32 -16.15
C GLU A 142 6.58 -1.06 -15.46
N LYS A 143 5.77 -0.43 -14.61
CA LYS A 143 6.22 0.76 -13.85
C LYS A 143 7.36 0.42 -12.89
N ILE A 144 7.30 -0.73 -12.21
CA ILE A 144 8.42 -1.20 -11.37
C ILE A 144 9.67 -1.39 -12.22
N ALA A 145 9.56 -2.12 -13.34
CA ALA A 145 10.69 -2.38 -14.23
C ALA A 145 11.35 -1.10 -14.74
N ARG A 146 10.54 -0.14 -15.21
CA ARG A 146 11.05 1.17 -15.66
C ARG A 146 11.62 2.02 -14.54
N SER A 147 11.07 1.94 -13.33
CA SER A 147 11.62 2.64 -12.16
C SER A 147 13.00 2.10 -11.81
N ILE A 148 13.19 0.79 -11.89
CA ILE A 148 14.48 0.14 -11.71
C ILE A 148 15.46 0.57 -12.79
N ASP A 149 15.07 0.58 -14.08
CA ASP A 149 15.90 1.07 -15.19
C ASP A 149 16.30 2.54 -14.99
N TYR A 150 15.38 3.37 -14.49
CA TYR A 150 15.64 4.76 -14.15
C TYR A 150 16.66 4.88 -13.01
N SER A 151 16.50 4.09 -11.95
CA SER A 151 17.43 4.03 -10.81
C SER A 151 18.84 3.62 -11.26
N ILE A 152 18.97 2.59 -12.10
CA ILE A 152 20.25 2.15 -12.65
C ILE A 152 20.91 3.25 -13.48
N LYS A 153 20.15 3.86 -14.41
CA LYS A 153 20.64 4.91 -15.31
C LYS A 153 21.19 6.12 -14.56
N HIS A 154 20.49 6.52 -13.50
CA HIS A 154 20.82 7.73 -12.73
C HIS A 154 21.64 7.44 -11.47
N LYS A 155 21.90 6.16 -11.15
CA LYS A 155 22.58 5.71 -9.93
C LYS A 155 21.89 6.19 -8.65
N ILE A 156 20.56 6.07 -8.60
CA ILE A 156 19.70 6.51 -7.51
C ILE A 156 19.13 5.29 -6.79
N PRO A 157 19.17 5.21 -5.44
CA PRO A 157 18.51 4.15 -4.68
C PRO A 157 17.02 3.98 -5.02
N PHE A 158 16.52 2.76 -4.90
CA PHE A 158 15.14 2.40 -5.19
C PHE A 158 14.39 1.96 -3.94
N LEU A 159 13.24 2.57 -3.67
CA LEU A 159 12.29 2.17 -2.62
C LEU A 159 11.01 1.64 -3.26
N MET A 160 10.65 0.41 -2.94
CA MET A 160 9.34 -0.15 -3.28
C MET A 160 8.43 -0.20 -2.06
N ILE A 161 7.30 0.48 -2.11
CA ILE A 161 6.26 0.42 -1.07
C ILE A 161 5.16 -0.51 -1.56
N SER A 162 5.11 -1.71 -0.99
CA SER A 162 4.20 -2.77 -1.38
C SER A 162 2.91 -2.70 -0.59
N LYS A 163 1.77 -2.75 -1.32
CA LYS A 163 0.42 -2.81 -0.74
C LYS A 163 -0.52 -3.52 -1.71
N SER A 164 -0.78 -4.81 -1.49
CA SER A 164 -1.44 -5.62 -2.52
C SER A 164 -2.17 -6.84 -1.97
N GLY A 165 -3.32 -7.14 -2.58
CA GLY A 165 -4.00 -8.42 -2.44
C GLY A 165 -3.41 -9.56 -3.30
N GLY A 166 -2.38 -9.28 -4.14
CA GLY A 166 -1.71 -10.28 -4.98
C GLY A 166 -1.79 -10.00 -6.47
N ALA A 167 -1.67 -11.05 -7.30
CA ALA A 167 -1.73 -10.94 -8.75
C ALA A 167 -3.14 -10.59 -9.25
N ARG A 168 -3.23 -9.80 -10.31
CA ARG A 168 -4.50 -9.38 -10.92
C ARG A 168 -5.11 -10.51 -11.75
N MET A 169 -6.18 -11.11 -11.25
CA MET A 169 -6.81 -12.28 -11.88
C MET A 169 -7.30 -12.02 -13.31
N MET A 170 -7.80 -10.81 -13.59
CA MET A 170 -8.32 -10.42 -14.90
C MET A 170 -7.25 -10.39 -15.99
N GLU A 171 -5.99 -10.32 -15.63
CA GLU A 171 -4.86 -10.39 -16.58
C GLU A 171 -4.20 -11.78 -16.61
N ALA A 172 -4.73 -12.77 -15.88
CA ALA A 172 -4.31 -14.18 -15.88
C ALA A 172 -2.77 -14.34 -15.87
N ALA A 173 -2.21 -15.07 -16.86
CA ALA A 173 -0.78 -15.32 -16.97
C ALA A 173 0.06 -14.04 -17.10
N PHE A 174 -0.47 -12.96 -17.71
CA PHE A 174 0.26 -11.70 -17.82
C PHE A 174 0.60 -11.11 -16.45
N SER A 175 -0.30 -11.21 -15.48
CA SER A 175 -0.04 -10.75 -14.12
C SER A 175 1.01 -11.62 -13.41
N LEU A 176 0.99 -12.93 -13.60
CA LEU A 176 1.99 -13.84 -13.01
C LEU A 176 3.38 -13.60 -13.60
N MET A 177 3.48 -13.31 -14.90
CA MET A 177 4.75 -13.02 -15.56
C MET A 177 5.40 -11.71 -15.07
N GLN A 178 4.64 -10.83 -14.41
CA GLN A 178 5.23 -9.64 -13.78
C GLN A 178 6.17 -10.01 -12.62
N MET A 179 5.94 -11.12 -11.93
CA MET A 179 6.85 -11.62 -10.89
C MET A 179 8.25 -11.88 -11.48
N ALA A 180 8.32 -12.63 -12.58
CA ALA A 180 9.58 -12.91 -13.25
C ALA A 180 10.25 -11.63 -13.80
N LYS A 181 9.46 -10.74 -14.42
CA LYS A 181 9.94 -9.48 -14.98
C LYS A 181 10.56 -8.58 -13.92
N THR A 182 9.88 -8.36 -12.81
CA THR A 182 10.37 -7.51 -11.73
C THR A 182 11.59 -8.10 -11.03
N SER A 183 11.60 -9.43 -10.77
CA SER A 183 12.74 -10.11 -10.18
C SER A 183 13.98 -10.04 -11.08
N ALA A 184 13.82 -10.22 -12.39
CA ALA A 184 14.92 -10.07 -13.36
C ALA A 184 15.48 -8.63 -13.35
N LYS A 185 14.63 -7.62 -13.25
CA LYS A 185 15.07 -6.21 -13.14
C LYS A 185 15.79 -5.92 -11.84
N LEU A 186 15.34 -6.48 -10.72
CA LEU A 186 16.02 -6.36 -9.43
C LEU A 186 17.41 -7.03 -9.46
N ALA A 187 17.58 -8.14 -10.18
CA ALA A 187 18.89 -8.74 -10.38
C ALA A 187 19.85 -7.79 -11.12
N LEU A 188 19.36 -7.04 -12.13
CA LEU A 188 20.17 -6.01 -12.81
C LEU A 188 20.49 -4.83 -11.89
N LEU A 189 19.55 -4.41 -11.02
CA LEU A 189 19.78 -3.36 -10.03
C LEU A 189 20.90 -3.76 -9.04
N SER A 190 20.86 -5.01 -8.56
CA SER A 190 21.88 -5.57 -7.68
C SER A 190 23.24 -5.64 -8.36
N GLN A 191 23.30 -6.09 -9.64
CA GLN A 191 24.55 -6.08 -10.42
C GLN A 191 25.11 -4.66 -10.60
N ALA A 192 24.24 -3.65 -10.72
CA ALA A 192 24.63 -2.24 -10.76
C ALA A 192 25.04 -1.68 -9.39
N LYS A 193 24.92 -2.47 -8.33
CA LYS A 193 25.22 -2.07 -6.92
C LYS A 193 24.39 -0.86 -6.47
N ILE A 194 23.14 -0.77 -6.90
CA ILE A 194 22.19 0.26 -6.49
C ILE A 194 21.31 -0.30 -5.38
N PRO A 195 21.23 0.37 -4.22
CA PRO A 195 20.45 -0.11 -3.09
C PRO A 195 18.96 -0.25 -3.40
N TYR A 196 18.37 -1.36 -2.96
CA TYR A 196 16.95 -1.64 -3.02
C TYR A 196 16.36 -1.82 -1.61
N VAL A 197 15.48 -0.94 -1.21
CA VAL A 197 14.71 -1.05 0.04
C VAL A 197 13.28 -1.49 -0.28
N SER A 198 12.83 -2.55 0.36
CA SER A 198 11.44 -3.01 0.27
C SER A 198 10.69 -2.66 1.55
N LEU A 199 9.64 -1.86 1.43
CA LEU A 199 8.72 -1.52 2.51
C LEU A 199 7.39 -2.26 2.32
N LEU A 200 7.09 -3.18 3.23
CA LEU A 200 5.86 -3.97 3.22
C LEU A 200 4.82 -3.31 4.11
N THR A 201 3.65 -3.03 3.55
CA THR A 201 2.54 -2.36 4.27
C THR A 201 1.28 -3.22 4.24
N ASP A 202 0.25 -2.83 4.99
CA ASP A 202 -0.98 -3.60 5.15
C ASP A 202 -1.98 -3.40 3.98
N PRO A 203 -2.36 -4.48 3.26
CA PRO A 203 -1.78 -5.82 3.22
C PRO A 203 -0.71 -5.98 2.13
N THR A 204 0.23 -6.92 2.28
CA THR A 204 1.13 -7.36 1.21
C THR A 204 1.06 -8.87 1.08
N THR A 205 0.40 -9.37 0.01
CA THR A 205 0.08 -10.80 -0.11
C THR A 205 0.27 -11.34 -1.53
N GLY A 206 0.22 -12.65 -1.67
CA GLY A 206 0.20 -13.38 -2.94
C GLY A 206 1.48 -13.27 -3.74
N GLY A 207 1.33 -13.10 -5.07
CA GLY A 207 2.46 -12.96 -5.98
C GLY A 207 3.37 -11.76 -5.71
N VAL A 208 2.87 -10.72 -5.03
CA VAL A 208 3.67 -9.55 -4.63
C VAL A 208 4.68 -9.95 -3.57
N THR A 209 4.24 -10.65 -2.50
CA THR A 209 5.13 -11.16 -1.47
C THR A 209 6.11 -12.20 -2.03
N ALA A 210 5.63 -13.07 -2.93
CA ALA A 210 6.46 -14.11 -3.56
C ALA A 210 7.41 -13.57 -4.66
N SER A 211 7.55 -12.26 -4.81
CA SER A 211 8.45 -11.63 -5.77
C SER A 211 9.13 -10.40 -5.18
N TYR A 212 9.01 -9.25 -5.81
CA TYR A 212 9.76 -8.04 -5.48
C TYR A 212 9.65 -7.58 -4.02
N ALA A 213 8.52 -7.85 -3.33
CA ALA A 213 8.36 -7.38 -1.95
C ALA A 213 9.29 -8.06 -0.93
N MET A 214 9.84 -9.24 -1.25
CA MET A 214 10.77 -9.98 -0.38
C MET A 214 12.20 -10.09 -0.96
N LEU A 215 12.52 -9.25 -1.95
CA LEU A 215 13.83 -9.27 -2.63
C LEU A 215 14.65 -7.99 -2.36
N GLY A 216 14.30 -7.23 -1.32
CA GLY A 216 15.07 -6.05 -0.90
C GLY A 216 16.46 -6.42 -0.36
N ASP A 217 17.43 -5.54 -0.54
CA ASP A 217 18.67 -5.59 0.23
C ASP A 217 18.36 -5.35 1.72
N ILE A 218 17.28 -4.60 1.98
CA ILE A 218 16.64 -4.45 3.30
C ILE A 218 15.13 -4.60 3.12
N ASN A 219 14.52 -5.52 3.87
CA ASN A 219 13.09 -5.73 3.94
C ASN A 219 12.54 -5.17 5.25
N ILE A 220 11.74 -4.13 5.18
CA ILE A 220 11.14 -3.47 6.35
C ILE A 220 9.62 -3.49 6.25
N ALA A 221 8.95 -3.38 7.40
CA ALA A 221 7.50 -3.34 7.41
C ALA A 221 6.94 -2.29 8.36
N GLU A 222 5.68 -1.88 8.13
CA GLU A 222 4.93 -1.12 9.13
C GLU A 222 4.40 -2.03 10.24
N PRO A 223 4.21 -1.52 11.48
CA PRO A 223 3.63 -2.27 12.57
C PRO A 223 2.27 -2.86 12.23
N GLY A 224 2.05 -4.13 12.57
CA GLY A 224 0.78 -4.84 12.41
C GLY A 224 0.38 -5.09 10.94
N ALA A 225 1.25 -4.86 9.97
CA ALA A 225 0.96 -5.10 8.56
C ALA A 225 0.74 -6.59 8.29
N LEU A 226 -0.33 -6.92 7.55
CA LEU A 226 -0.58 -8.27 7.08
C LEU A 226 0.37 -8.62 5.93
N ILE A 227 1.26 -9.59 6.17
CA ILE A 227 2.27 -10.02 5.20
C ILE A 227 2.22 -11.54 5.07
N GLY A 228 1.99 -12.05 3.87
CA GLY A 228 1.92 -13.49 3.65
C GLY A 228 1.65 -13.85 2.19
N PHE A 229 1.72 -15.14 1.84
CA PHE A 229 1.35 -15.58 0.50
C PHE A 229 -0.17 -15.73 0.37
N ALA A 230 -0.76 -16.72 1.01
CA ALA A 230 -2.21 -16.85 1.07
C ALA A 230 -2.77 -15.97 2.20
N GLY A 231 -3.86 -15.24 1.92
CA GLY A 231 -4.51 -14.46 2.96
C GLY A 231 -5.07 -15.34 4.09
N PRO A 232 -5.21 -14.80 5.33
CA PRO A 232 -5.66 -15.58 6.50
C PRO A 232 -7.00 -16.28 6.28
N ARG A 233 -7.92 -15.66 5.53
CA ARG A 233 -9.21 -16.25 5.20
C ARG A 233 -9.06 -17.53 4.37
N VAL A 234 -8.22 -17.48 3.32
CA VAL A 234 -7.97 -18.65 2.44
C VAL A 234 -7.35 -19.79 3.23
N ILE A 235 -6.36 -19.49 4.08
CA ILE A 235 -5.72 -20.50 4.92
C ILE A 235 -6.74 -21.13 5.87
N LYS A 236 -7.51 -20.33 6.59
CA LYS A 236 -8.54 -20.81 7.52
C LYS A 236 -9.58 -21.69 6.83
N GLU A 237 -10.05 -21.29 5.64
CA GLU A 237 -11.01 -22.08 4.85
C GLU A 237 -10.41 -23.40 4.36
N THR A 238 -9.10 -23.43 4.07
CA THR A 238 -8.39 -24.62 3.58
C THR A 238 -8.11 -25.62 4.69
N ILE A 239 -7.53 -25.15 5.81
CA ILE A 239 -7.15 -26.04 6.92
C ILE A 239 -8.29 -26.26 7.94
N LYS A 240 -9.38 -25.51 7.82
CA LYS A 240 -10.57 -25.57 8.71
C LYS A 240 -10.24 -25.41 10.20
N LYS A 241 -9.20 -24.65 10.52
CA LYS A 241 -8.76 -24.33 11.89
C LYS A 241 -8.59 -22.84 12.06
N ASP A 242 -8.76 -22.37 13.30
CA ASP A 242 -8.43 -21.00 13.64
C ASP A 242 -6.90 -20.79 13.59
N LEU A 243 -6.51 -19.63 13.08
CA LEU A 243 -5.11 -19.24 12.98
C LEU A 243 -4.62 -18.70 14.33
N PRO A 244 -3.34 -18.91 14.68
CA PRO A 244 -2.74 -18.33 15.85
C PRO A 244 -2.94 -16.80 15.89
N LYS A 245 -3.06 -16.22 17.07
CA LYS A 245 -3.13 -14.77 17.25
C LYS A 245 -1.83 -14.14 16.70
N GLY A 246 -1.98 -13.09 15.90
CA GLY A 246 -0.84 -12.40 15.28
C GLY A 246 -0.24 -13.12 14.07
N PHE A 247 -0.82 -14.22 13.62
CA PHE A 247 -0.34 -14.92 12.42
C PHE A 247 -0.30 -14.00 11.20
N GLN A 248 0.82 -14.02 10.48
CA GLN A 248 1.09 -13.17 9.32
C GLN A 248 1.13 -11.64 9.61
N THR A 249 1.20 -11.20 10.85
CA THR A 249 1.53 -9.80 11.13
C THR A 249 3.03 -9.54 10.87
N SER A 250 3.41 -8.29 10.66
CA SER A 250 4.81 -7.90 10.50
C SER A 250 5.68 -8.37 11.66
N GLU A 251 5.16 -8.35 12.90
CA GLU A 251 5.85 -8.86 14.08
C GLU A 251 6.14 -10.36 13.97
N PHE A 252 5.14 -11.14 13.58
CA PHE A 252 5.29 -12.58 13.32
C PHE A 252 6.33 -12.84 12.23
N VAL A 253 6.29 -12.09 11.13
CA VAL A 253 7.20 -12.24 9.99
C VAL A 253 8.64 -11.86 10.38
N LEU A 254 8.81 -10.81 11.22
CA LEU A 254 10.10 -10.42 11.79
C LEU A 254 10.68 -11.52 12.69
N GLU A 255 9.89 -12.08 13.61
CA GLU A 255 10.32 -13.17 14.49
C GLU A 255 10.77 -14.42 13.72
N HIS A 256 10.25 -14.62 12.51
CA HIS A 256 10.62 -15.73 11.62
C HIS A 256 11.76 -15.39 10.64
N GLY A 257 12.41 -14.23 10.79
CA GLY A 257 13.60 -13.86 10.05
C GLY A 257 13.39 -13.41 8.61
N PHE A 258 12.16 -13.01 8.23
CA PHE A 258 11.85 -12.53 6.88
C PHE A 258 11.87 -11.00 6.75
N LEU A 259 12.02 -10.28 7.84
CA LEU A 259 12.17 -8.83 7.88
C LEU A 259 13.43 -8.47 8.66
N ASP A 260 14.05 -7.35 8.29
CA ASP A 260 15.19 -6.80 9.02
C ASP A 260 14.74 -5.99 10.24
N PHE A 261 13.66 -5.19 10.08
CA PHE A 261 13.05 -4.46 11.19
C PHE A 261 11.64 -3.94 10.85
N ILE A 262 10.93 -3.51 11.88
CA ILE A 262 9.63 -2.82 11.76
C ILE A 262 9.85 -1.34 12.04
N VAL A 263 9.22 -0.47 11.22
CA VAL A 263 9.36 0.98 11.32
C VAL A 263 8.01 1.67 11.47
N ASP A 264 7.87 2.47 12.52
CA ASP A 264 6.75 3.37 12.68
C ASP A 264 6.79 4.46 11.60
N ARG A 265 5.65 4.75 10.98
CA ARG A 265 5.55 5.73 9.88
C ARG A 265 6.01 7.13 10.30
N ARG A 266 5.86 7.49 11.58
CA ARG A 266 6.31 8.77 12.14
C ARG A 266 7.84 8.91 12.10
N GLN A 267 8.59 7.80 12.12
CA GLN A 267 10.05 7.76 12.10
C GLN A 267 10.61 7.31 10.73
N MET A 268 9.73 6.93 9.81
CA MET A 268 10.10 6.26 8.56
C MET A 268 11.05 7.11 7.70
N LYS A 269 10.76 8.40 7.54
CA LYS A 269 11.59 9.31 6.71
C LYS A 269 13.04 9.33 7.19
N ALA A 270 13.28 9.62 8.46
CA ALA A 270 14.62 9.71 9.03
C ALA A 270 15.39 8.37 8.98
N LYS A 271 14.69 7.25 9.28
CA LYS A 271 15.31 5.92 9.21
C LYS A 271 15.68 5.55 7.77
N LEU A 272 14.78 5.74 6.79
CA LEU A 272 15.09 5.48 5.39
C LEU A 272 16.26 6.33 4.88
N ALA A 273 16.26 7.63 5.17
CA ALA A 273 17.35 8.52 4.79
C ALA A 273 18.70 8.06 5.36
N SER A 274 18.70 7.65 6.64
CA SER A 274 19.91 7.11 7.28
C SER A 274 20.43 5.85 6.58
N PHE A 275 19.54 4.88 6.24
CA PHE A 275 19.93 3.67 5.52
C PHE A 275 20.46 3.97 4.12
N ILE A 276 19.76 4.81 3.37
CA ILE A 276 20.17 5.20 2.02
C ILE A 276 21.58 5.81 2.06
N LYS A 277 21.83 6.69 3.04
CA LYS A 277 23.16 7.30 3.23
C LYS A 277 24.26 6.29 3.55
N MET A 278 23.94 5.22 4.29
CA MET A 278 24.95 4.17 4.61
C MET A 278 25.21 3.24 3.43
N MET A 279 24.21 2.94 2.63
CA MET A 279 24.30 1.98 1.53
C MET A 279 24.79 2.60 0.21
N HIS A 280 24.70 3.91 0.06
CA HIS A 280 25.00 4.64 -1.18
C HIS A 280 26.24 5.55 -1.02
N GLN A 281 27.34 4.99 -0.48
CA GLN A 281 28.64 5.65 -0.37
C GLN A 281 29.53 5.36 -1.57
#